data_2e2710d3e685d8d15d3f6144af800031
#
_entry.id   2e2710d3e685d8d15d3f6144af800031
#
_cell.length_a   1.000
_cell.length_b   1.000
_cell.length_c   1.000
_cell.angle_alpha   90.00
_cell.angle_beta   90.00
_cell.angle_gamma   90.00
#
_symmetry.space_group_name_H-M   'P 1'
#
loop_
_entity.id
_entity.type
_entity.pdbx_description
1 polymer ?
#
loop_
_entity_poly.entity_id
_entity_poly.type
_entity_poly.pdbx_seq_one_letter_code
_entity_poly.pdbx_strand_id
1 'polypeptide(L)'
;MAFLIAGGLASIDARTILLVPQDDRPVSLDYTVSTAEKAGYTVLTPPKGYLSGKNYQGSPDQVWRWIEQHMSEADAAVISTDTIIYGGLVDSRKHNESLDTLMARENRIQRLHRMYPNVPIYAFGTIMRTPYASNSGVEPYYYAKYGHDLYVLSGLQDKMDLGTLTKDEAAEMLSLKLSIPSEYLQDWFKRRTKNHTINRLLLKDTKSGIFAYFCEGHDDNSTNSQSAMEARYLGKESAKLSPKVYGSFPGADQLALLLIARYHNDVNHLTPSFTSIYPLGRAEDTVPSYESQPIGKTIAEHVEAVGGIMDPKGRPDIVLAVNTPLSSTGESGQFSNYGMMKPSTTEFMNQVKAVIDKGIPVSMVDVYFANGSDNTLMSLMKQHDLLYKVAAYNGWNTASNTIGYAIAQAILAPDMSETDHRDMLTEQYIDNWAYQANVRKNINRLTELERTNYIPTPAMKEEMIAEVQDFAKRKMGLDPATISADFPWGRLFEINAMVSPTPKYTVYLTAAEKQRRAEEAAKKAAEEAAKKKAAEEAAKKKADAKAKTAGSSDTAIAPEQPSPETSSSENDSDDVSTIIIYK
;
A
#
# COMPACT_ATOMS: atom_id res chain seq x y z
N MET A 1 4.59 20.74 31.03
CA MET A 1 3.23 20.82 31.59
C MET A 1 2.36 19.95 30.70
N ALA A 2 2.14 18.72 31.13
CA ALA A 2 1.40 17.73 30.37
C ALA A 2 -0.09 18.09 30.40
N PHE A 3 -0.70 18.27 29.25
CA PHE A 3 -2.15 18.30 29.13
C PHE A 3 -2.67 16.86 29.14
N LEU A 4 -3.03 16.39 30.33
CA LEU A 4 -3.94 15.27 30.49
C LEU A 4 -5.32 15.71 29.98
N ILE A 5 -5.66 15.35 28.76
CA ILE A 5 -7.05 15.22 28.37
C ILE A 5 -7.51 13.88 29.00
N ALA A 6 -8.19 13.98 30.12
CA ALA A 6 -8.94 12.89 30.68
C ALA A 6 -10.21 12.65 29.82
N GLY A 7 -10.01 12.14 28.60
CA GLY A 7 -11.02 11.43 27.87
C GLY A 7 -11.02 10.01 28.42
N GLY A 8 -12.14 9.58 29.01
CA GLY A 8 -12.28 8.20 29.47
C GLY A 8 -11.90 7.24 28.36
N LEU A 9 -11.01 6.31 28.67
CA LEU A 9 -10.82 5.07 27.91
C LEU A 9 -12.15 4.30 27.96
N ALA A 10 -13.12 4.69 27.13
CA ALA A 10 -14.07 3.72 26.65
C ALA A 10 -13.22 2.70 25.89
N SER A 11 -13.22 1.46 26.29
CA SER A 11 -12.73 0.36 25.48
C SER A 11 -13.45 0.50 24.15
N ILE A 12 -12.75 1.00 23.13
CA ILE A 12 -13.23 0.93 21.76
C ILE A 12 -13.25 -0.57 21.51
N ASP A 13 -14.44 -1.18 21.48
CA ASP A 13 -14.56 -2.51 20.91
C ASP A 13 -13.90 -2.42 19.54
N ALA A 14 -12.86 -3.22 19.32
CA ALA A 14 -12.04 -3.16 18.12
C ALA A 14 -12.95 -3.33 16.91
N ARG A 15 -13.24 -2.22 16.19
CA ARG A 15 -14.14 -2.25 15.03
C ARG A 15 -13.48 -3.03 13.91
N THR A 16 -14.26 -3.79 13.21
CA THR A 16 -13.81 -4.68 12.14
C THR A 16 -14.08 -4.05 10.78
N ILE A 17 -13.03 -3.89 9.98
CA ILE A 17 -13.11 -3.42 8.59
C ILE A 17 -12.87 -4.61 7.65
N LEU A 18 -13.82 -4.89 6.75
CA LEU A 18 -13.60 -5.79 5.64
C LEU A 18 -12.92 -4.99 4.51
N LEU A 19 -11.67 -5.31 4.21
CA LEU A 19 -10.89 -4.65 3.18
C LEU A 19 -10.68 -5.57 1.97
N VAL A 20 -11.11 -5.12 0.79
CA VAL A 20 -10.73 -5.70 -0.50
C VAL A 20 -9.81 -4.71 -1.21
N PRO A 21 -8.49 -4.93 -1.18
CA PRO A 21 -7.52 -4.03 -1.80
C PRO A 21 -7.54 -4.16 -3.33
N GLN A 22 -6.90 -3.22 -4.03
CA GLN A 22 -6.86 -3.23 -5.50
C GLN A 22 -5.90 -4.28 -6.09
N ASP A 23 -4.93 -4.75 -5.30
CA ASP A 23 -3.96 -5.80 -5.61
C ASP A 23 -3.19 -6.22 -4.34
N ASP A 24 -2.23 -7.13 -4.45
CA ASP A 24 -1.46 -7.66 -3.33
C ASP A 24 -0.14 -6.89 -3.05
N ARG A 25 0.08 -5.72 -3.66
CA ARG A 25 1.25 -4.88 -3.34
C ARG A 25 1.22 -4.37 -1.90
N PRO A 26 2.40 -4.17 -1.27
CA PRO A 26 2.46 -3.63 0.09
C PRO A 26 1.69 -2.33 0.28
N VAL A 27 1.79 -1.40 -0.66
CA VAL A 27 1.05 -0.14 -0.62
C VAL A 27 -0.47 -0.33 -0.62
N SER A 28 -0.97 -1.30 -1.37
CA SER A 28 -2.41 -1.58 -1.47
C SER A 28 -2.92 -2.42 -0.29
N LEU A 29 -2.11 -3.35 0.23
CA LEU A 29 -2.50 -4.33 1.23
C LEU A 29 -1.73 -4.16 2.53
N ASP A 30 -0.42 -4.48 2.55
CA ASP A 30 0.33 -4.65 3.79
C ASP A 30 0.43 -3.35 4.61
N TYR A 31 0.78 -2.21 3.98
CA TYR A 31 0.88 -0.91 4.67
C TYR A 31 -0.50 -0.35 5.05
N THR A 32 -1.51 -0.60 4.22
CA THR A 32 -2.90 -0.18 4.50
C THR A 32 -3.44 -0.93 5.72
N VAL A 33 -3.27 -2.26 5.76
CA VAL A 33 -3.67 -3.11 6.90
C VAL A 33 -2.89 -2.72 8.15
N SER A 34 -1.55 -2.67 8.07
CA SER A 34 -0.68 -2.31 9.19
C SER A 34 -1.05 -0.96 9.81
N THR A 35 -1.31 0.06 8.98
CA THR A 35 -1.71 1.39 9.47
C THR A 35 -3.05 1.35 10.20
N ALA A 36 -4.05 0.63 9.66
CA ALA A 36 -5.36 0.52 10.30
C ALA A 36 -5.31 -0.29 11.60
N GLU A 37 -4.56 -1.40 11.63
CA GLU A 37 -4.39 -2.23 12.84
C GLU A 37 -3.64 -1.48 13.95
N LYS A 38 -2.61 -0.70 13.61
CA LYS A 38 -1.90 0.19 14.55
C LYS A 38 -2.83 1.25 15.14
N ALA A 39 -3.86 1.68 14.41
CA ALA A 39 -4.91 2.58 14.88
C ALA A 39 -6.06 1.86 15.61
N GLY A 40 -5.93 0.57 15.95
CA GLY A 40 -6.86 -0.18 16.78
C GLY A 40 -7.99 -0.90 16.03
N TYR A 41 -7.98 -0.93 14.70
CA TYR A 41 -8.95 -1.68 13.91
C TYR A 41 -8.58 -3.16 13.77
N THR A 42 -9.57 -4.03 13.65
CA THR A 42 -9.39 -5.38 13.10
C THR A 42 -9.64 -5.31 11.60
N VAL A 43 -8.70 -5.79 10.77
CA VAL A 43 -8.85 -5.76 9.32
C VAL A 43 -8.97 -7.17 8.77
N LEU A 44 -10.09 -7.46 8.11
CA LEU A 44 -10.32 -8.70 7.38
C LEU A 44 -9.96 -8.49 5.91
N THR A 45 -9.09 -9.33 5.36
CA THR A 45 -8.70 -9.28 3.94
C THR A 45 -8.87 -10.64 3.27
N PRO A 46 -9.19 -10.69 1.96
CA PRO A 46 -9.18 -11.94 1.23
C PRO A 46 -7.76 -12.56 1.24
N PRO A 47 -7.65 -13.89 1.13
CA PRO A 47 -6.37 -14.55 0.93
C PRO A 47 -5.60 -13.93 -0.23
N LYS A 48 -4.29 -13.68 -0.08
CA LYS A 48 -3.44 -13.10 -1.15
C LYS A 48 -3.59 -13.83 -2.48
N GLY A 49 -3.75 -15.15 -2.47
CA GLY A 49 -3.95 -15.94 -3.68
C GLY A 49 -5.26 -15.67 -4.45
N TYR A 50 -6.20 -14.88 -3.91
CA TYR A 50 -7.40 -14.43 -4.63
C TYR A 50 -7.21 -13.06 -5.27
N LEU A 51 -6.21 -12.30 -4.81
CA LEU A 51 -5.89 -10.95 -5.30
C LEU A 51 -5.00 -11.04 -6.54
N SER A 52 -5.01 -9.99 -7.34
CA SER A 52 -4.09 -9.90 -8.48
C SER A 52 -2.68 -9.53 -8.05
N GLY A 53 -1.72 -10.00 -8.82
CA GLY A 53 -0.32 -9.61 -8.74
C GLY A 53 0.23 -9.24 -10.11
N LYS A 54 1.52 -8.95 -10.20
CA LYS A 54 2.16 -8.57 -11.46
C LYS A 54 1.96 -9.59 -12.58
N ASN A 55 2.10 -10.88 -12.26
CA ASN A 55 2.17 -11.98 -13.24
C ASN A 55 0.99 -12.96 -13.14
N TYR A 56 0.02 -12.71 -12.30
CA TYR A 56 -1.17 -13.55 -12.15
C TYR A 56 -2.40 -12.68 -11.96
N GLN A 57 -3.51 -13.16 -12.47
CA GLN A 57 -4.80 -12.51 -12.39
C GLN A 57 -5.44 -12.75 -11.04
N GLY A 58 -6.15 -11.77 -10.55
CA GLY A 58 -7.04 -11.95 -9.41
C GLY A 58 -8.26 -12.81 -9.77
N SER A 59 -8.95 -13.28 -8.76
CA SER A 59 -10.14 -14.11 -8.93
C SER A 59 -11.38 -13.40 -8.37
N PRO A 60 -12.10 -12.59 -9.16
CA PRO A 60 -13.29 -11.88 -8.72
C PRO A 60 -14.32 -12.77 -8.02
N ASP A 61 -14.55 -13.97 -8.56
CA ASP A 61 -15.54 -14.89 -8.01
C ASP A 61 -15.13 -15.51 -6.68
N GLN A 62 -13.83 -15.71 -6.43
CA GLN A 62 -13.33 -16.14 -5.12
C GLN A 62 -13.40 -15.01 -4.11
N VAL A 63 -13.03 -13.80 -4.50
CA VAL A 63 -13.14 -12.59 -3.66
C VAL A 63 -14.60 -12.35 -3.29
N TRP A 64 -15.56 -12.46 -4.23
CA TRP A 64 -16.99 -12.32 -3.94
C TRP A 64 -17.50 -13.35 -2.94
N ARG A 65 -17.15 -14.63 -3.09
CA ARG A 65 -17.53 -15.66 -2.11
C ARG A 65 -16.96 -15.37 -0.74
N TRP A 66 -15.74 -14.87 -0.69
CA TRP A 66 -15.11 -14.49 0.57
C TRP A 66 -15.83 -13.29 1.21
N ILE A 67 -16.18 -12.25 0.45
CA ILE A 67 -16.97 -11.11 0.94
C ILE A 67 -18.30 -11.59 1.53
N GLU A 68 -19.06 -12.40 0.79
CA GLU A 68 -20.36 -12.93 1.24
C GLU A 68 -20.25 -13.76 2.54
N GLN A 69 -19.13 -14.44 2.76
CA GLN A 69 -18.88 -15.23 3.97
C GLN A 69 -18.54 -14.37 5.20
N HIS A 70 -17.93 -13.20 4.98
CA HIS A 70 -17.32 -12.40 6.06
C HIS A 70 -17.99 -11.02 6.27
N MET A 71 -18.90 -10.62 5.40
CA MET A 71 -19.53 -9.30 5.48
C MET A 71 -20.31 -9.10 6.79
N SER A 72 -20.87 -10.16 7.36
CA SER A 72 -21.58 -10.10 8.66
C SER A 72 -20.66 -9.90 9.86
N GLU A 73 -19.35 -10.06 9.70
CA GLU A 73 -18.35 -9.86 10.75
C GLU A 73 -17.80 -8.43 10.76
N ALA A 74 -18.16 -7.63 9.76
CA ALA A 74 -17.60 -6.29 9.53
C ALA A 74 -18.55 -5.19 10.01
N ASP A 75 -17.97 -4.16 10.63
CA ASP A 75 -18.66 -2.90 10.95
C ASP A 75 -18.70 -1.96 9.73
N ALA A 76 -17.75 -2.11 8.81
CA ALA A 76 -17.71 -1.42 7.52
C ALA A 76 -16.94 -2.24 6.48
N ALA A 77 -17.22 -2.00 5.21
CA ALA A 77 -16.47 -2.58 4.10
C ALA A 77 -15.79 -1.49 3.27
N VAL A 78 -14.49 -1.67 2.98
CA VAL A 78 -13.71 -0.84 2.05
C VAL A 78 -13.32 -1.71 0.86
N ILE A 79 -13.87 -1.44 -0.31
CA ILE A 79 -13.86 -2.37 -1.43
C ILE A 79 -13.31 -1.72 -2.71
N SER A 80 -12.26 -2.32 -3.29
CA SER A 80 -11.81 -2.02 -4.65
C SER A 80 -12.80 -2.62 -5.66
N THR A 81 -13.43 -1.76 -6.46
CA THR A 81 -14.30 -2.20 -7.56
C THR A 81 -13.49 -2.85 -8.68
N ASP A 82 -12.23 -2.43 -8.88
CA ASP A 82 -11.35 -3.06 -9.86
C ASP A 82 -11.09 -4.53 -9.52
N THR A 83 -10.92 -4.86 -8.25
CA THR A 83 -10.69 -6.25 -7.78
C THR A 83 -11.93 -7.12 -7.95
N ILE A 84 -13.09 -6.63 -7.53
CA ILE A 84 -14.31 -7.44 -7.55
C ILE A 84 -14.96 -7.56 -8.92
N ILE A 85 -14.58 -6.71 -9.88
CA ILE A 85 -15.14 -6.69 -11.25
C ILE A 85 -14.15 -7.28 -12.26
N TYR A 86 -12.89 -6.84 -12.26
CA TYR A 86 -11.88 -7.25 -13.25
C TYR A 86 -10.89 -8.27 -12.70
N GLY A 87 -10.64 -8.29 -11.39
CA GLY A 87 -9.61 -9.08 -10.71
C GLY A 87 -8.56 -8.22 -9.99
N GLY A 88 -8.40 -6.97 -10.36
CA GLY A 88 -7.49 -6.01 -9.77
C GLY A 88 -7.11 -4.87 -10.69
N LEU A 89 -6.23 -3.98 -10.21
CA LEU A 89 -5.80 -2.80 -10.96
C LEU A 89 -5.13 -3.17 -12.30
N VAL A 90 -4.21 -4.14 -12.32
CA VAL A 90 -3.54 -4.59 -13.55
C VAL A 90 -4.54 -5.31 -14.46
N ASP A 91 -5.44 -6.11 -13.90
CA ASP A 91 -6.45 -6.83 -14.65
C ASP A 91 -7.43 -5.86 -15.33
N SER A 92 -7.80 -4.75 -14.70
CA SER A 92 -8.64 -3.71 -15.31
C SER A 92 -8.08 -3.17 -16.63
N ARG A 93 -6.74 -3.19 -16.77
CA ARG A 93 -6.01 -2.73 -17.97
C ARG A 93 -5.86 -3.80 -19.05
N LYS A 94 -6.03 -5.09 -18.70
CA LYS A 94 -5.64 -6.25 -19.53
C LYS A 94 -6.77 -7.25 -19.82
N HIS A 95 -7.91 -7.16 -19.13
CA HIS A 95 -8.98 -8.14 -19.22
C HIS A 95 -9.60 -8.25 -20.61
N ASN A 96 -10.12 -9.43 -20.92
CA ASN A 96 -10.90 -9.73 -22.14
C ASN A 96 -12.36 -10.08 -21.83
N GLU A 97 -12.81 -9.82 -20.61
CA GLU A 97 -14.17 -10.12 -20.16
C GLU A 97 -15.24 -9.48 -21.06
N SER A 98 -16.38 -10.15 -21.21
CA SER A 98 -17.53 -9.58 -21.86
C SER A 98 -18.16 -8.46 -21.02
N LEU A 99 -18.85 -7.51 -21.65
CA LEU A 99 -19.56 -6.48 -20.89
C LEU A 99 -20.63 -7.10 -19.98
N ASP A 100 -21.31 -8.16 -20.43
CA ASP A 100 -22.34 -8.86 -19.63
C ASP A 100 -21.73 -9.46 -18.35
N THR A 101 -20.53 -10.07 -18.45
CA THR A 101 -19.82 -10.59 -17.28
C THR A 101 -19.48 -9.47 -16.29
N LEU A 102 -18.96 -8.35 -16.79
CA LEU A 102 -18.62 -7.19 -15.95
C LEU A 102 -19.84 -6.59 -15.26
N MET A 103 -20.94 -6.42 -16.01
CA MET A 103 -22.21 -5.94 -15.46
C MET A 103 -22.81 -6.92 -14.43
N ALA A 104 -22.70 -8.22 -14.68
CA ALA A 104 -23.16 -9.21 -13.72
C ALA A 104 -22.37 -9.16 -12.40
N ARG A 105 -21.05 -8.91 -12.47
CA ARG A 105 -20.20 -8.72 -11.28
C ARG A 105 -20.53 -7.41 -10.56
N GLU A 106 -20.73 -6.33 -11.29
CA GLU A 106 -21.13 -5.02 -10.72
C GLU A 106 -22.48 -5.14 -9.98
N ASN A 107 -23.48 -5.77 -10.57
CA ASN A 107 -24.81 -5.97 -9.94
C ASN A 107 -24.73 -6.76 -8.60
N ARG A 108 -23.67 -7.49 -8.32
CA ARG A 108 -23.46 -8.15 -7.01
C ARG A 108 -23.33 -7.15 -5.88
N ILE A 109 -22.81 -5.94 -6.16
CA ILE A 109 -22.66 -4.85 -5.17
C ILE A 109 -24.03 -4.45 -4.61
N GLN A 110 -25.01 -4.25 -5.50
CA GLN A 110 -26.38 -3.91 -5.11
C GLN A 110 -27.01 -5.04 -4.28
N ARG A 111 -26.74 -6.31 -4.64
CA ARG A 111 -27.20 -7.46 -3.84
C ARG A 111 -26.56 -7.47 -2.46
N LEU A 112 -25.26 -7.23 -2.38
CA LEU A 112 -24.52 -7.17 -1.10
C LEU A 112 -25.11 -6.11 -0.18
N HIS A 113 -25.33 -4.90 -0.67
CA HIS A 113 -25.95 -3.80 0.09
C HIS A 113 -27.35 -4.17 0.61
N ARG A 114 -28.18 -4.84 -0.22
CA ARG A 114 -29.51 -5.30 0.22
C ARG A 114 -29.46 -6.39 1.29
N MET A 115 -28.43 -7.26 1.24
CA MET A 115 -28.25 -8.34 2.23
C MET A 115 -27.71 -7.82 3.55
N TYR A 116 -26.88 -6.78 3.52
CA TYR A 116 -26.21 -6.20 4.68
C TYR A 116 -26.41 -4.67 4.75
N PRO A 117 -27.65 -4.19 4.92
CA PRO A 117 -27.98 -2.76 4.83
C PRO A 117 -27.37 -1.92 5.96
N ASN A 118 -26.95 -2.55 7.04
CA ASN A 118 -26.34 -1.88 8.21
C ASN A 118 -24.81 -1.81 8.14
N VAL A 119 -24.17 -2.47 7.17
CA VAL A 119 -22.73 -2.39 6.95
C VAL A 119 -22.44 -1.38 5.85
N PRO A 120 -21.95 -0.18 6.17
CA PRO A 120 -21.66 0.83 5.16
C PRO A 120 -20.54 0.35 4.22
N ILE A 121 -20.74 0.58 2.93
CA ILE A 121 -19.79 0.22 1.89
C ILE A 121 -19.09 1.50 1.42
N TYR A 122 -17.79 1.57 1.67
CA TYR A 122 -16.88 2.55 1.10
C TYR A 122 -16.19 1.89 -0.10
N ALA A 123 -16.39 2.41 -1.29
CA ALA A 123 -15.85 1.78 -2.48
C ALA A 123 -14.93 2.72 -3.25
N PHE A 124 -13.98 2.15 -3.97
CA PHE A 124 -13.10 2.88 -4.86
C PHE A 124 -12.81 2.08 -6.13
N GLY A 125 -12.63 2.79 -7.21
CA GLY A 125 -12.22 2.22 -8.50
C GLY A 125 -11.37 3.22 -9.27
N THR A 126 -10.83 2.80 -10.41
CA THR A 126 -9.94 3.65 -11.18
C THR A 126 -10.43 3.89 -12.62
N ILE A 127 -10.12 5.07 -13.14
CA ILE A 127 -10.13 5.33 -14.57
C ILE A 127 -8.81 4.80 -15.12
N MET A 128 -8.89 3.89 -16.08
CA MET A 128 -7.73 3.24 -16.67
C MET A 128 -6.71 4.24 -17.21
N ARG A 129 -5.44 4.11 -16.84
CA ARG A 129 -4.35 4.98 -17.29
C ARG A 129 -4.02 4.81 -18.78
N THR A 130 -3.25 5.76 -19.29
CA THR A 130 -2.57 5.69 -20.60
C THR A 130 -1.14 6.16 -20.39
N PRO A 131 -0.19 5.29 -19.99
CA PRO A 131 1.15 5.71 -19.62
C PRO A 131 1.99 6.15 -20.80
N TYR A 132 2.85 7.16 -20.57
CA TYR A 132 3.79 7.69 -21.57
C TYR A 132 4.82 6.63 -22.01
N ALA A 133 5.33 5.86 -21.07
CA ALA A 133 6.39 4.89 -21.33
C ALA A 133 5.85 3.61 -21.98
N SER A 134 6.48 3.18 -23.07
CA SER A 134 6.20 1.91 -23.72
C SER A 134 6.74 0.75 -22.88
N ASN A 135 5.87 0.05 -22.16
CA ASN A 135 6.20 -1.20 -21.47
C ASN A 135 4.96 -2.11 -21.45
N SER A 136 5.17 -3.41 -21.30
CA SER A 136 4.07 -4.39 -21.28
C SER A 136 3.98 -5.16 -19.96
N GLY A 137 4.76 -4.81 -18.95
CA GLY A 137 4.78 -5.56 -17.67
C GLY A 137 3.42 -5.58 -16.99
N VAL A 138 2.75 -4.44 -16.98
CA VAL A 138 1.42 -4.23 -16.37
C VAL A 138 0.40 -3.64 -17.34
N GLU A 139 0.71 -3.65 -18.63
CA GLU A 139 -0.15 -3.22 -19.74
C GLU A 139 -0.34 -4.39 -20.74
N PRO A 140 -1.24 -4.29 -21.73
CA PRO A 140 -1.33 -5.28 -22.81
C PRO A 140 0.01 -5.44 -23.54
N TYR A 141 0.31 -6.66 -24.04
CA TYR A 141 1.62 -7.00 -24.61
C TYR A 141 2.07 -6.07 -25.75
N TYR A 142 1.13 -5.58 -26.56
CA TYR A 142 1.44 -4.66 -27.66
C TYR A 142 1.87 -3.26 -27.19
N TYR A 143 1.62 -2.94 -25.93
CA TYR A 143 2.04 -1.66 -25.32
C TYR A 143 3.57 -1.52 -25.28
N ALA A 144 4.31 -2.63 -25.24
CA ALA A 144 5.78 -2.61 -25.36
C ALA A 144 6.27 -1.93 -26.64
N LYS A 145 5.51 -1.99 -27.71
CA LYS A 145 5.88 -1.41 -29.02
C LYS A 145 5.11 -0.13 -29.33
N TYR A 146 3.82 -0.10 -29.05
CA TYR A 146 2.92 0.98 -29.46
C TYR A 146 2.42 1.85 -28.31
N GLY A 147 2.95 1.66 -27.09
CA GLY A 147 2.47 2.39 -25.92
C GLY A 147 2.61 3.89 -26.02
N HIS A 148 3.77 4.37 -26.45
CA HIS A 148 3.99 5.81 -26.67
C HIS A 148 3.04 6.37 -27.77
N ASP A 149 2.88 5.65 -28.87
CA ASP A 149 1.97 6.05 -29.94
C ASP A 149 0.52 6.12 -29.48
N LEU A 150 0.08 5.16 -28.66
CA LEU A 150 -1.24 5.17 -28.02
C LEU A 150 -1.41 6.32 -27.04
N TYR A 151 -0.36 6.66 -26.28
CA TYR A 151 -0.36 7.83 -25.40
C TYR A 151 -0.54 9.12 -26.19
N VAL A 152 0.28 9.35 -27.24
CA VAL A 152 0.18 10.55 -28.09
C VAL A 152 -1.18 10.60 -28.78
N LEU A 153 -1.61 9.49 -29.39
CA LEU A 153 -2.92 9.38 -30.03
C LEU A 153 -4.07 9.75 -29.09
N SER A 154 -4.03 9.26 -27.84
CA SER A 154 -5.08 9.55 -26.86
C SER A 154 -5.09 11.03 -26.45
N GLY A 155 -3.93 11.66 -26.33
CA GLY A 155 -3.81 13.09 -26.07
C GLY A 155 -4.37 13.95 -27.20
N LEU A 156 -4.11 13.56 -28.44
CA LEU A 156 -4.65 14.23 -29.63
C LEU A 156 -6.18 14.05 -29.75
N GLN A 157 -6.70 12.88 -29.38
CA GLN A 157 -8.14 12.67 -29.32
C GLN A 157 -8.81 13.55 -28.26
N ASP A 158 -8.18 13.73 -27.10
CA ASP A 158 -8.67 14.62 -26.06
C ASP A 158 -8.67 16.08 -26.52
N LYS A 159 -7.60 16.54 -27.19
CA LYS A 159 -7.56 17.87 -27.81
C LYS A 159 -8.64 18.06 -28.87
N MET A 160 -8.93 17.02 -29.65
CA MET A 160 -10.04 17.05 -30.62
C MET A 160 -11.39 17.21 -29.93
N ASP A 161 -11.63 16.49 -28.84
CA ASP A 161 -12.85 16.58 -28.03
C ASP A 161 -13.01 17.97 -27.39
N LEU A 162 -11.90 18.59 -26.96
CA LEU A 162 -11.85 19.95 -26.42
C LEU A 162 -11.94 21.05 -27.49
N GLY A 163 -11.85 20.71 -28.76
CA GLY A 163 -11.81 21.69 -29.87
C GLY A 163 -10.52 22.49 -29.96
N THR A 164 -9.41 21.97 -29.41
CA THR A 164 -8.09 22.63 -29.36
C THR A 164 -7.06 21.99 -30.30
N LEU A 165 -7.46 20.96 -31.08
CA LEU A 165 -6.58 20.25 -32.01
C LEU A 165 -6.17 21.16 -33.17
N THR A 166 -4.86 21.29 -33.42
CA THR A 166 -4.33 22.03 -34.58
C THR A 166 -4.37 21.17 -35.86
N LYS A 167 -4.15 21.79 -37.03
CA LYS A 167 -4.10 21.08 -38.31
C LYS A 167 -2.95 20.06 -38.37
N ASP A 168 -1.79 20.43 -37.85
CA ASP A 168 -0.61 19.56 -37.84
C ASP A 168 -0.84 18.36 -36.90
N GLU A 169 -1.41 18.61 -35.73
CA GLU A 169 -1.80 17.55 -34.79
C GLU A 169 -2.89 16.63 -35.36
N ALA A 170 -3.80 17.16 -36.18
CA ALA A 170 -4.80 16.32 -36.87
C ALA A 170 -4.16 15.38 -37.90
N ALA A 171 -3.11 15.86 -38.62
CA ALA A 171 -2.35 15.04 -39.54
C ALA A 171 -1.54 13.96 -38.77
N GLU A 172 -0.91 14.33 -37.64
CA GLU A 172 -0.21 13.40 -36.77
C GLU A 172 -1.17 12.32 -36.23
N MET A 173 -2.33 12.71 -35.75
CA MET A 173 -3.36 11.78 -35.27
C MET A 173 -3.77 10.75 -36.33
N LEU A 174 -3.94 11.19 -37.59
CA LEU A 174 -4.24 10.29 -38.69
C LEU A 174 -3.09 9.34 -38.98
N SER A 175 -1.84 9.84 -38.99
CA SER A 175 -0.62 9.03 -39.15
C SER A 175 -0.51 7.94 -38.10
N LEU A 176 -0.74 8.27 -36.81
CA LEU A 176 -0.73 7.32 -35.69
C LEU A 176 -1.81 6.26 -35.85
N LYS A 177 -3.03 6.62 -36.24
CA LYS A 177 -4.12 5.67 -36.50
C LYS A 177 -3.78 4.68 -37.64
N LEU A 178 -2.96 5.09 -38.60
CA LEU A 178 -2.53 4.22 -39.70
C LEU A 178 -1.31 3.36 -39.33
N SER A 179 -0.45 3.84 -38.43
CA SER A 179 0.77 3.13 -38.02
C SER A 179 0.54 2.05 -36.99
N ILE A 180 -0.48 2.23 -36.11
CA ILE A 180 -0.85 1.24 -35.10
C ILE A 180 -1.78 0.20 -35.74
N PRO A 181 -1.49 -1.11 -35.62
CA PRO A 181 -2.37 -2.15 -36.15
C PRO A 181 -3.81 -2.02 -35.62
N SER A 182 -4.77 -2.17 -36.54
CA SER A 182 -6.18 -1.94 -36.22
C SER A 182 -6.72 -2.83 -35.12
N GLU A 183 -6.23 -4.07 -35.01
CA GLU A 183 -6.59 -4.99 -33.94
C GLU A 183 -6.19 -4.49 -32.55
N TYR A 184 -5.04 -3.78 -32.41
CA TYR A 184 -4.58 -3.21 -31.14
C TYR A 184 -5.37 -1.96 -30.78
N LEU A 185 -5.69 -1.13 -31.75
CA LEU A 185 -6.59 0.01 -31.54
C LEU A 185 -7.98 -0.45 -31.08
N GLN A 186 -8.53 -1.48 -31.74
CA GLN A 186 -9.83 -2.04 -31.39
C GLN A 186 -9.82 -2.65 -29.98
N ASP A 187 -8.79 -3.43 -29.64
CA ASP A 187 -8.65 -4.03 -28.31
C ASP A 187 -8.56 -2.94 -27.22
N TRP A 188 -7.69 -1.94 -27.44
CA TRP A 188 -7.48 -0.84 -26.50
C TRP A 188 -8.79 -0.06 -26.24
N PHE A 189 -9.43 0.44 -27.28
CA PHE A 189 -10.64 1.27 -27.13
C PHE A 189 -11.87 0.47 -26.68
N LYS A 190 -12.02 -0.78 -27.14
CA LYS A 190 -13.11 -1.66 -26.69
C LYS A 190 -13.02 -1.95 -25.20
N ARG A 191 -11.84 -2.20 -24.67
CA ARG A 191 -11.62 -2.41 -23.23
C ARG A 191 -11.98 -1.16 -22.46
N ARG A 192 -11.47 0.01 -22.86
CA ARG A 192 -11.78 1.30 -22.22
C ARG A 192 -13.28 1.61 -22.25
N THR A 193 -13.95 1.37 -23.37
CA THR A 193 -15.40 1.54 -23.46
C THR A 193 -16.17 0.67 -22.46
N LYS A 194 -15.74 -0.58 -22.27
CA LYS A 194 -16.34 -1.46 -21.25
C LYS A 194 -16.10 -0.91 -19.84
N ASN A 195 -14.86 -0.52 -19.52
CA ASN A 195 -14.51 0.03 -18.22
C ASN A 195 -15.28 1.32 -17.93
N HIS A 196 -15.35 2.23 -18.91
CA HIS A 196 -16.12 3.47 -18.79
C HIS A 196 -17.64 3.19 -18.56
N THR A 197 -18.19 2.17 -19.21
CA THR A 197 -19.58 1.74 -18.97
C THR A 197 -19.76 1.27 -17.52
N ILE A 198 -18.82 0.52 -16.98
CA ILE A 198 -18.87 0.07 -15.58
C ILE A 198 -18.75 1.27 -14.63
N ASN A 199 -17.82 2.22 -14.86
CA ASN A 199 -17.69 3.42 -14.04
C ASN A 199 -19.00 4.22 -14.00
N ARG A 200 -19.72 4.32 -15.13
CA ARG A 200 -21.04 4.94 -15.18
C ARG A 200 -22.10 4.20 -14.34
N LEU A 201 -22.05 2.86 -14.30
CA LEU A 201 -22.94 2.06 -13.44
C LEU A 201 -22.63 2.29 -11.96
N LEU A 202 -21.36 2.34 -11.58
CA LEU A 202 -20.92 2.68 -10.21
C LEU A 202 -21.38 4.08 -9.79
N LEU A 203 -21.35 5.07 -10.70
CA LEU A 203 -21.95 6.39 -10.45
C LEU A 203 -23.47 6.31 -10.23
N LYS A 204 -24.16 5.45 -10.97
CA LYS A 204 -25.60 5.23 -10.77
C LYS A 204 -25.86 4.60 -9.40
N ASP A 205 -25.05 3.65 -8.98
CA ASP A 205 -25.13 3.03 -7.66
C ASP A 205 -24.86 4.05 -6.55
N THR A 206 -23.89 4.92 -6.73
CA THR A 206 -23.63 6.05 -5.82
C THR A 206 -24.86 6.95 -5.68
N LYS A 207 -25.49 7.32 -6.80
CA LYS A 207 -26.75 8.10 -6.81
C LYS A 207 -27.90 7.40 -6.08
N SER A 208 -27.89 6.07 -6.09
CA SER A 208 -28.91 5.24 -5.44
C SER A 208 -28.64 4.97 -3.96
N GLY A 209 -27.53 5.50 -3.41
CA GLY A 209 -27.18 5.35 -2.00
C GLY A 209 -26.64 3.96 -1.63
N ILE A 210 -26.10 3.22 -2.61
CA ILE A 210 -25.47 1.91 -2.37
C ILE A 210 -24.16 2.06 -1.59
N PHE A 211 -23.41 3.12 -1.85
CA PHE A 211 -22.15 3.43 -1.18
C PHE A 211 -22.34 4.52 -0.13
N ALA A 212 -21.73 4.34 1.03
CA ALA A 212 -21.54 5.42 2.00
C ALA A 212 -20.63 6.51 1.41
N TYR A 213 -19.58 6.07 0.68
CA TYR A 213 -18.73 6.95 -0.14
C TYR A 213 -18.14 6.16 -1.31
N PHE A 214 -18.05 6.79 -2.48
CA PHE A 214 -17.37 6.25 -3.66
C PHE A 214 -16.24 7.17 -4.13
N CYS A 215 -15.01 6.65 -4.21
CA CYS A 215 -13.86 7.31 -4.79
C CYS A 215 -13.56 6.80 -6.19
N GLU A 216 -13.47 7.69 -7.16
CA GLU A 216 -13.00 7.39 -8.51
C GLU A 216 -11.60 7.98 -8.70
N GLY A 217 -10.57 7.12 -8.66
CA GLY A 217 -9.17 7.52 -8.84
C GLY A 217 -8.80 7.66 -10.31
N HIS A 218 -8.00 8.66 -10.63
CA HIS A 218 -7.41 8.81 -11.97
C HIS A 218 -6.00 8.22 -11.93
N ASP A 219 -5.87 6.99 -12.41
CA ASP A 219 -4.58 6.29 -12.45
C ASP A 219 -3.67 6.91 -13.50
N ASP A 220 -2.41 7.26 -13.15
CA ASP A 220 -1.37 7.89 -13.98
C ASP A 220 -1.96 8.75 -15.12
N ASN A 221 -2.31 9.96 -14.82
CA ASN A 221 -3.02 10.85 -15.71
C ASN A 221 -2.07 11.94 -16.29
N SER A 222 -2.52 12.62 -17.31
CA SER A 222 -1.87 13.82 -17.87
C SER A 222 -2.94 14.80 -18.36
N THR A 223 -2.54 16.06 -18.54
CA THR A 223 -3.46 17.15 -18.91
C THR A 223 -4.31 16.83 -20.14
N ASN A 224 -3.69 16.23 -21.18
CA ASN A 224 -4.39 15.71 -22.35
C ASN A 224 -4.14 14.20 -22.45
N SER A 225 -5.17 13.41 -22.24
CA SER A 225 -5.10 11.95 -22.29
C SER A 225 -6.50 11.34 -22.40
N GLN A 226 -6.57 10.07 -22.78
CA GLN A 226 -7.84 9.32 -22.75
C GLN A 226 -8.43 9.31 -21.35
N SER A 227 -7.59 9.15 -20.31
CA SER A 227 -8.03 9.16 -18.91
C SER A 227 -8.64 10.49 -18.51
N ALA A 228 -8.02 11.62 -18.90
CA ALA A 228 -8.57 12.97 -18.65
C ALA A 228 -9.90 13.20 -19.37
N MET A 229 -10.03 12.72 -20.60
CA MET A 229 -11.28 12.79 -21.36
C MET A 229 -12.40 11.98 -20.70
N GLU A 230 -12.12 10.75 -20.30
CA GLU A 230 -13.07 9.87 -19.60
C GLU A 230 -13.47 10.44 -18.23
N ALA A 231 -12.51 10.96 -17.45
CA ALA A 231 -12.78 11.66 -16.20
C ALA A 231 -13.70 12.86 -16.39
N ARG A 232 -13.50 13.62 -17.46
CA ARG A 232 -14.36 14.78 -17.81
C ARG A 232 -15.77 14.35 -18.16
N TYR A 233 -15.98 13.21 -18.83
CA TYR A 233 -17.32 12.69 -19.13
C TYR A 233 -18.02 12.19 -17.86
N LEU A 234 -17.32 11.42 -17.02
CA LEU A 234 -17.86 10.97 -15.73
C LEU A 234 -18.16 12.15 -14.80
N GLY A 235 -17.32 13.20 -14.82
CA GLY A 235 -17.54 14.45 -14.09
C GLY A 235 -18.82 15.18 -14.50
N LYS A 236 -19.20 15.16 -15.78
CA LYS A 236 -20.51 15.69 -16.23
C LYS A 236 -21.69 14.88 -15.69
N GLU A 237 -21.55 13.56 -15.62
CA GLU A 237 -22.59 12.67 -15.09
C GLU A 237 -22.69 12.74 -13.55
N SER A 238 -21.58 12.95 -12.87
CA SER A 238 -21.51 13.04 -11.41
C SER A 238 -21.74 14.45 -10.85
N ALA A 239 -21.88 15.49 -11.70
CA ALA A 239 -21.95 16.91 -11.30
C ALA A 239 -23.02 17.26 -10.26
N LYS A 240 -24.04 16.41 -10.07
CA LYS A 240 -25.10 16.57 -9.07
C LYS A 240 -24.88 15.73 -7.81
N LEU A 241 -23.82 14.91 -7.76
CA LEU A 241 -23.49 14.15 -6.57
C LEU A 241 -22.89 15.09 -5.52
N SER A 242 -23.29 14.85 -4.28
CA SER A 242 -22.69 15.57 -3.15
C SER A 242 -21.24 15.09 -2.93
N PRO A 243 -20.28 16.00 -2.67
CA PRO A 243 -18.94 15.62 -2.28
C PRO A 243 -18.89 14.86 -0.95
N LYS A 244 -20.00 14.78 -0.22
CA LYS A 244 -20.13 13.92 0.97
C LYS A 244 -20.25 12.43 0.64
N VAL A 245 -20.57 12.07 -0.60
CA VAL A 245 -20.79 10.68 -1.04
C VAL A 245 -19.92 10.28 -2.23
N TYR A 246 -19.27 11.24 -2.90
CA TYR A 246 -18.49 10.98 -4.10
C TYR A 246 -17.29 11.92 -4.22
N GLY A 247 -16.15 11.37 -4.63
CA GLY A 247 -14.95 12.11 -5.02
C GLY A 247 -14.33 11.51 -6.28
N SER A 248 -13.74 12.38 -7.13
CA SER A 248 -13.03 11.98 -8.35
C SER A 248 -11.78 12.85 -8.50
N PHE A 249 -10.61 12.24 -8.39
CA PHE A 249 -9.33 12.94 -8.32
C PHE A 249 -8.15 12.03 -8.68
N PRO A 250 -6.94 12.59 -8.96
CA PRO A 250 -5.75 11.80 -9.26
C PRO A 250 -5.39 10.78 -8.17
N GLY A 251 -4.86 9.64 -8.60
CA GLY A 251 -4.30 8.60 -7.75
C GLY A 251 -5.01 7.26 -7.87
N ALA A 252 -4.45 6.26 -7.24
CA ALA A 252 -4.95 4.90 -7.20
C ALA A 252 -4.54 4.17 -5.90
N ASP A 253 -3.25 4.20 -5.55
CA ASP A 253 -2.69 3.37 -4.48
C ASP A 253 -3.14 3.82 -3.07
N GLN A 254 -3.44 5.11 -2.88
CA GLN A 254 -3.86 5.68 -1.60
C GLN A 254 -5.34 5.44 -1.24
N LEU A 255 -6.17 5.05 -2.21
CA LEU A 255 -7.63 5.14 -2.07
C LEU A 255 -8.19 4.26 -0.95
N ALA A 256 -7.64 3.07 -0.75
CA ALA A 256 -8.08 2.17 0.32
C ALA A 256 -7.85 2.79 1.71
N LEU A 257 -6.63 3.28 1.98
CA LEU A 257 -6.30 3.89 3.26
C LEU A 257 -7.07 5.20 3.48
N LEU A 258 -7.26 5.98 2.40
CA LEU A 258 -8.06 7.21 2.44
C LEU A 258 -9.51 6.92 2.88
N LEU A 259 -10.11 5.84 2.38
CA LEU A 259 -11.47 5.44 2.76
C LEU A 259 -11.55 4.83 4.16
N ILE A 260 -10.49 4.19 4.65
CA ILE A 260 -10.39 3.79 6.05
C ILE A 260 -10.39 5.02 6.96
N ALA A 261 -9.61 6.05 6.62
CA ALA A 261 -9.61 7.33 7.34
C ALA A 261 -10.98 8.04 7.24
N ARG A 262 -11.67 7.95 6.09
CA ARG A 262 -13.05 8.44 5.96
C ARG A 262 -14.00 7.71 6.90
N TYR A 263 -13.98 6.38 6.93
CA TYR A 263 -14.79 5.59 7.86
C TYR A 263 -14.48 5.96 9.32
N HIS A 264 -13.19 6.12 9.66
CA HIS A 264 -12.76 6.57 10.98
C HIS A 264 -13.42 7.88 11.39
N ASN A 265 -13.41 8.89 10.51
CA ASN A 265 -14.04 10.18 10.75
C ASN A 265 -15.56 10.08 10.86
N ASP A 266 -16.21 9.33 9.96
CA ASP A 266 -17.67 9.18 9.94
C ASP A 266 -18.17 8.51 11.22
N VAL A 267 -17.52 7.45 11.67
CA VAL A 267 -17.96 6.67 12.83
C VAL A 267 -17.64 7.35 14.17
N ASN A 268 -16.65 8.20 14.21
CA ASN A 268 -16.28 9.01 15.39
C ASN A 268 -16.88 10.43 15.32
N HIS A 269 -17.68 10.75 14.29
CA HIS A 269 -18.30 12.05 14.07
C HIS A 269 -17.29 13.19 14.01
N LEU A 270 -16.12 12.95 13.40
CA LEU A 270 -15.05 13.91 13.26
C LEU A 270 -15.15 14.65 11.92
N THR A 271 -14.75 15.90 11.92
CA THR A 271 -14.58 16.73 10.71
C THR A 271 -13.26 17.48 10.86
N PRO A 272 -12.12 16.80 10.65
CA PRO A 272 -10.82 17.43 10.88
C PRO A 272 -10.58 18.59 9.91
N SER A 273 -10.00 19.67 10.45
CA SER A 273 -9.64 20.86 9.70
C SER A 273 -8.16 20.86 9.32
N PHE A 274 -7.87 21.23 8.07
CA PHE A 274 -6.54 21.21 7.50
C PHE A 274 -6.10 22.58 6.98
N THR A 275 -4.81 22.85 7.07
CA THR A 275 -4.14 23.95 6.37
C THR A 275 -2.89 23.42 5.70
N SER A 276 -2.57 23.91 4.50
CA SER A 276 -1.33 23.56 3.79
C SER A 276 -0.30 24.67 3.91
N ILE A 277 0.97 24.29 4.10
CA ILE A 277 2.13 25.19 3.99
C ILE A 277 3.09 24.66 2.92
N TYR A 278 3.73 25.56 2.18
CA TYR A 278 4.57 25.26 1.04
C TYR A 278 5.92 25.98 1.13
N PRO A 279 6.99 25.45 0.51
CA PRO A 279 8.22 26.21 0.31
C PRO A 279 7.93 27.56 -0.36
N LEU A 280 8.55 28.62 0.14
CA LEU A 280 8.34 30.00 -0.32
C LEU A 280 6.87 30.49 -0.19
N GLY A 281 6.05 29.81 0.61
CA GLY A 281 4.66 30.20 0.86
C GLY A 281 3.72 30.06 -0.33
N ARG A 282 4.13 29.34 -1.37
CA ARG A 282 3.36 29.08 -2.59
C ARG A 282 3.78 27.76 -3.20
N ALA A 283 3.20 27.35 -4.26
CA ALA A 283 3.39 26.15 -5.08
C ALA A 283 2.16 25.23 -5.10
N GLU A 284 1.03 25.71 -4.60
CA GLU A 284 -0.28 25.08 -4.74
C GLU A 284 -0.70 24.91 -6.20
N ASP A 285 -0.20 25.78 -7.10
CA ASP A 285 -0.48 25.72 -8.56
C ASP A 285 0.43 24.74 -9.32
N THR A 286 1.43 24.13 -8.65
CA THR A 286 2.30 23.13 -9.29
C THR A 286 1.46 21.94 -9.77
N VAL A 287 1.61 21.57 -11.06
CA VAL A 287 1.05 20.34 -11.62
C VAL A 287 2.13 19.27 -11.57
N PRO A 288 1.99 18.24 -10.70
CA PRO A 288 2.98 17.19 -10.59
C PRO A 288 3.08 16.32 -11.84
N SER A 289 4.21 15.64 -12.02
CA SER A 289 4.35 14.59 -13.03
C SER A 289 3.31 13.49 -12.78
N TYR A 290 2.78 12.92 -13.85
CA TYR A 290 1.74 11.88 -13.83
C TYR A 290 0.34 12.34 -13.38
N GLU A 291 0.12 13.66 -13.27
CA GLU A 291 -1.17 14.23 -12.87
C GLU A 291 -1.64 15.32 -13.84
N SER A 292 -2.94 15.63 -13.82
CA SER A 292 -3.59 16.55 -14.74
C SER A 292 -4.06 17.85 -14.12
N GLN A 293 -3.81 18.05 -12.83
CA GLN A 293 -4.30 19.20 -12.07
C GLN A 293 -3.31 19.72 -11.04
N PRO A 294 -3.47 20.99 -10.58
CA PRO A 294 -2.66 21.57 -9.52
C PRO A 294 -2.74 20.80 -8.21
N ILE A 295 -1.60 20.75 -7.49
CA ILE A 295 -1.47 20.01 -6.22
C ILE A 295 -2.42 20.53 -5.14
N GLY A 296 -2.65 21.84 -5.08
CA GLY A 296 -3.59 22.45 -4.11
C GLY A 296 -5.01 21.95 -4.31
N LYS A 297 -5.44 21.74 -5.56
CA LYS A 297 -6.74 21.15 -5.86
C LYS A 297 -6.79 19.68 -5.44
N THR A 298 -5.76 18.90 -5.76
CA THR A 298 -5.66 17.49 -5.36
C THR A 298 -5.73 17.34 -3.83
N ILE A 299 -5.03 18.21 -3.08
CA ILE A 299 -5.10 18.24 -1.61
C ILE A 299 -6.53 18.50 -1.11
N ALA A 300 -7.18 19.53 -1.65
CA ALA A 300 -8.54 19.89 -1.22
C ALA A 300 -9.54 18.74 -1.46
N GLU A 301 -9.45 18.07 -2.61
CA GLU A 301 -10.30 16.93 -2.95
C GLU A 301 -10.03 15.71 -2.05
N HIS A 302 -8.77 15.44 -1.67
CA HIS A 302 -8.44 14.37 -0.73
C HIS A 302 -8.91 14.68 0.70
N VAL A 303 -8.78 15.94 1.14
CA VAL A 303 -9.32 16.38 2.45
C VAL A 303 -10.85 16.24 2.47
N GLU A 304 -11.54 16.60 1.40
CA GLU A 304 -12.99 16.43 1.28
C GLU A 304 -13.37 14.93 1.28
N ALA A 305 -12.60 14.09 0.61
CA ALA A 305 -12.83 12.65 0.55
C ALA A 305 -12.76 11.97 1.92
N VAL A 306 -11.90 12.43 2.83
CA VAL A 306 -11.87 11.93 4.21
C VAL A 306 -12.92 12.58 5.13
N GLY A 307 -13.79 13.45 4.60
CA GLY A 307 -14.78 14.18 5.39
C GLY A 307 -14.21 15.37 6.18
N GLY A 308 -13.00 15.80 5.85
CA GLY A 308 -12.35 16.98 6.42
C GLY A 308 -12.72 18.27 5.70
N ILE A 309 -12.16 19.38 6.20
CA ILE A 309 -12.31 20.71 5.61
C ILE A 309 -10.96 21.42 5.49
N MET A 310 -10.77 22.16 4.40
CA MET A 310 -9.65 23.11 4.30
C MET A 310 -10.02 24.39 5.03
N ASP A 311 -9.26 24.74 6.09
CA ASP A 311 -9.43 25.99 6.85
C ASP A 311 -8.12 26.79 6.91
N PRO A 312 -7.85 27.65 5.91
CA PRO A 312 -6.61 28.42 5.87
C PRO A 312 -6.55 29.56 6.90
N LYS A 313 -7.65 29.90 7.58
CA LYS A 313 -7.75 31.05 8.50
C LYS A 313 -7.93 30.66 9.96
N GLY A 314 -8.37 29.44 10.23
CA GLY A 314 -8.58 28.91 11.58
C GLY A 314 -7.30 28.35 12.21
N ARG A 315 -7.46 27.72 13.38
CA ARG A 315 -6.43 26.86 13.96
C ARG A 315 -6.71 25.44 13.44
N PRO A 316 -5.92 24.92 12.50
CA PRO A 316 -6.15 23.60 11.93
C PRO A 316 -5.90 22.52 12.97
N ASP A 317 -6.59 21.39 12.82
CA ASP A 317 -6.28 20.16 13.57
C ASP A 317 -4.99 19.51 13.03
N ILE A 318 -4.75 19.62 11.72
CA ILE A 318 -3.57 19.06 11.05
C ILE A 318 -3.03 20.08 10.03
N VAL A 319 -1.72 20.28 10.04
CA VAL A 319 -1.02 21.05 9.00
C VAL A 319 -0.37 20.10 8.00
N LEU A 320 -0.71 20.24 6.72
CA LEU A 320 -0.05 19.56 5.62
C LEU A 320 1.18 20.38 5.20
N ALA A 321 2.35 19.88 5.53
CA ALA A 321 3.62 20.48 5.13
C ALA A 321 4.05 19.88 3.79
N VAL A 322 3.76 20.58 2.69
CA VAL A 322 3.89 20.08 1.32
C VAL A 322 5.22 20.49 0.72
N ASN A 323 6.19 19.59 0.72
CA ASN A 323 7.48 19.81 0.07
C ASN A 323 7.37 19.60 -1.44
N THR A 324 7.21 20.67 -2.20
CA THR A 324 7.04 20.63 -3.66
C THR A 324 7.86 21.75 -4.35
N PRO A 325 8.36 21.52 -5.58
CA PRO A 325 8.98 22.59 -6.37
C PRO A 325 7.90 23.56 -6.89
N LEU A 326 8.34 24.71 -7.43
CA LEU A 326 7.45 25.69 -8.07
C LEU A 326 7.10 25.33 -9.53
N SER A 327 7.75 24.31 -10.07
CA SER A 327 7.54 23.78 -11.43
C SER A 327 7.09 22.33 -11.36
N SER A 328 7.22 21.56 -12.42
CA SER A 328 6.93 20.14 -12.40
C SER A 328 7.88 19.36 -11.48
N THR A 329 7.38 18.28 -10.88
CA THR A 329 8.17 17.37 -10.05
C THR A 329 9.19 16.58 -10.90
N GLY A 330 10.35 16.27 -10.32
CA GLY A 330 11.36 15.39 -10.92
C GLY A 330 11.23 13.95 -10.43
N GLU A 331 12.18 13.09 -10.81
CA GLU A 331 12.30 11.72 -10.30
C GLU A 331 13.31 11.66 -9.16
N SER A 332 13.03 10.90 -8.11
CA SER A 332 13.90 10.79 -6.92
C SER A 332 15.30 10.28 -7.23
N GLY A 333 15.45 9.47 -8.28
CA GLY A 333 16.73 8.96 -8.77
C GLY A 333 17.60 9.98 -9.52
N GLN A 334 17.11 11.18 -9.79
CA GLN A 334 17.86 12.21 -10.52
C GLN A 334 19.02 12.77 -9.69
N PHE A 335 20.09 13.23 -10.38
CA PHE A 335 21.28 13.80 -9.75
C PHE A 335 20.96 14.97 -8.81
N SER A 336 19.94 15.79 -9.13
CA SER A 336 19.49 16.91 -8.31
C SER A 336 19.05 16.51 -6.88
N ASN A 337 18.76 15.24 -6.65
CA ASN A 337 18.42 14.73 -5.32
C ASN A 337 19.64 14.40 -4.44
N TYR A 338 20.88 14.43 -4.99
CA TYR A 338 22.07 13.96 -4.27
C TYR A 338 23.13 15.03 -3.98
N GLY A 339 22.99 16.22 -4.48
CA GLY A 339 24.13 17.10 -4.60
C GLY A 339 24.14 18.37 -3.78
N MET A 340 23.05 19.02 -3.47
CA MET A 340 23.07 20.33 -2.83
C MET A 340 21.87 20.58 -1.94
N MET A 341 22.15 21.23 -0.79
CA MET A 341 21.09 21.79 0.07
C MET A 341 20.29 22.84 -0.71
N LYS A 342 18.98 22.75 -0.61
CA LYS A 342 18.05 23.69 -1.23
C LYS A 342 17.66 24.76 -0.20
N PRO A 343 18.02 26.06 -0.40
CA PRO A 343 17.69 27.10 0.58
C PRO A 343 16.18 27.22 0.89
N SER A 344 15.33 27.03 -0.12
CA SER A 344 13.87 27.03 0.05
C SER A 344 13.38 25.92 0.97
N THR A 345 13.99 24.72 0.90
CA THR A 345 13.67 23.60 1.78
C THR A 345 14.14 23.87 3.21
N THR A 346 15.28 24.55 3.39
CA THR A 346 15.76 24.95 4.72
C THR A 346 14.80 25.93 5.40
N GLU A 347 14.35 26.97 4.68
CA GLU A 347 13.37 27.91 5.21
C GLU A 347 12.02 27.25 5.50
N PHE A 348 11.58 26.37 4.61
CA PHE A 348 10.38 25.56 4.80
C PHE A 348 10.45 24.70 6.09
N MET A 349 11.60 24.08 6.37
CA MET A 349 11.79 23.29 7.60
C MET A 349 11.71 24.13 8.86
N ASN A 350 12.17 25.39 8.83
CA ASN A 350 11.99 26.32 9.96
C ASN A 350 10.51 26.60 10.23
N GLN A 351 9.69 26.75 9.17
CA GLN A 351 8.23 26.92 9.30
C GLN A 351 7.58 25.65 9.88
N VAL A 352 7.94 24.47 9.36
CA VAL A 352 7.47 23.17 9.88
C VAL A 352 7.77 23.04 11.36
N LYS A 353 9.02 23.30 11.74
CA LYS A 353 9.43 23.26 13.15
C LYS A 353 8.62 24.21 14.02
N ALA A 354 8.38 25.42 13.57
CA ALA A 354 7.59 26.40 14.30
C ALA A 354 6.12 25.98 14.49
N VAL A 355 5.56 25.17 13.58
CA VAL A 355 4.21 24.58 13.72
C VAL A 355 4.23 23.47 14.77
N ILE A 356 5.20 22.56 14.69
CA ILE A 356 5.38 21.46 15.65
C ILE A 356 5.61 22.01 17.07
N ASP A 357 6.44 23.03 17.22
CA ASP A 357 6.73 23.68 18.52
C ASP A 357 5.48 24.31 19.17
N LYS A 358 4.46 24.64 18.36
CA LYS A 358 3.13 25.09 18.84
C LYS A 358 2.20 23.94 19.24
N GLY A 359 2.65 22.69 19.12
CA GLY A 359 1.87 21.50 19.41
C GLY A 359 0.76 21.22 18.39
N ILE A 360 0.91 21.67 17.14
CA ILE A 360 -0.02 21.38 16.06
C ILE A 360 0.52 20.17 15.28
N PRO A 361 -0.27 19.10 15.08
CA PRO A 361 0.12 17.96 14.29
C PRO A 361 0.51 18.35 12.85
N VAL A 362 1.64 17.85 12.37
CA VAL A 362 2.11 18.09 11.00
C VAL A 362 2.17 16.78 10.25
N SER A 363 1.52 16.72 9.10
CA SER A 363 1.70 15.67 8.11
C SER A 363 2.66 16.15 7.03
N MET A 364 3.78 15.48 6.87
CA MET A 364 4.79 15.79 5.86
C MET A 364 4.45 15.11 4.54
N VAL A 365 4.16 15.91 3.53
CA VAL A 365 3.82 15.49 2.16
C VAL A 365 5.02 15.77 1.26
N ASP A 366 5.86 14.77 1.01
CA ASP A 366 7.11 14.93 0.26
C ASP A 366 6.90 14.60 -1.23
N VAL A 367 6.55 15.61 -2.00
CA VAL A 367 6.25 15.52 -3.44
C VAL A 367 7.21 16.36 -4.29
N TYR A 368 8.40 16.65 -3.76
CA TYR A 368 9.43 17.33 -4.54
C TYR A 368 9.89 16.49 -5.72
N PHE A 369 9.95 15.19 -5.51
CA PHE A 369 10.21 14.17 -6.51
C PHE A 369 9.07 13.16 -6.55
N ALA A 370 8.82 12.57 -7.70
CA ALA A 370 8.07 11.33 -7.82
C ALA A 370 8.96 10.14 -7.41
N ASN A 371 8.35 9.07 -6.95
CA ASN A 371 9.02 7.80 -6.66
C ASN A 371 10.13 7.90 -5.60
N GLY A 372 9.91 8.64 -4.53
CA GLY A 372 10.81 8.65 -3.37
C GLY A 372 11.11 10.04 -2.80
N SER A 373 11.73 10.03 -1.64
CA SER A 373 11.97 11.20 -0.79
C SER A 373 12.94 12.24 -1.38
N ASP A 374 12.76 13.50 -1.00
CA ASP A 374 13.78 14.54 -1.13
C ASP A 374 14.85 14.38 -0.04
N ASN A 375 16.07 14.01 -0.44
CA ASN A 375 17.19 13.82 0.48
C ASN A 375 17.54 15.10 1.28
N THR A 376 17.30 16.29 0.74
CA THR A 376 17.48 17.57 1.47
C THR A 376 16.47 17.67 2.61
N LEU A 377 15.17 17.44 2.33
CA LEU A 377 14.12 17.45 3.33
C LEU A 377 14.43 16.46 4.46
N MET A 378 14.71 15.21 4.12
CA MET A 378 14.96 14.15 5.09
C MET A 378 16.20 14.41 5.95
N SER A 379 17.25 14.98 5.36
CA SER A 379 18.45 15.38 6.11
C SER A 379 18.16 16.49 7.11
N LEU A 380 17.33 17.47 6.73
CA LEU A 380 16.90 18.56 7.62
C LEU A 380 15.95 18.06 8.71
N MET A 381 15.01 17.18 8.39
CA MET A 381 14.14 16.55 9.40
C MET A 381 14.97 15.81 10.46
N LYS A 382 16.00 15.06 10.03
CA LYS A 382 16.94 14.43 10.96
C LYS A 382 17.71 15.45 11.78
N GLN A 383 18.28 16.47 11.13
CA GLN A 383 19.09 17.51 11.80
C GLN A 383 18.30 18.25 12.89
N HIS A 384 17.02 18.49 12.66
CA HIS A 384 16.12 19.16 13.60
C HIS A 384 15.40 18.21 14.57
N ASP A 385 15.75 16.92 14.56
CA ASP A 385 15.10 15.89 15.39
C ASP A 385 13.57 15.82 15.18
N LEU A 386 13.11 15.85 13.92
CA LEU A 386 11.70 15.90 13.56
C LEU A 386 11.17 14.57 12.98
N LEU A 387 12.03 13.59 12.66
CA LEU A 387 11.62 12.33 12.02
C LEU A 387 10.45 11.65 12.73
N TYR A 388 10.42 11.67 14.05
CA TYR A 388 9.38 11.03 14.87
C TYR A 388 8.50 12.03 15.62
N LYS A 389 8.50 13.31 15.22
CA LYS A 389 7.65 14.36 15.78
C LYS A 389 6.53 14.80 14.84
N VAL A 390 6.54 14.32 13.60
CA VAL A 390 5.46 14.53 12.64
C VAL A 390 4.34 13.51 12.86
N ALA A 391 3.10 13.87 12.57
CA ALA A 391 1.96 12.96 12.67
C ALA A 391 2.01 11.88 11.56
N ALA A 392 2.47 12.26 10.36
CA ALA A 392 2.67 11.37 9.24
C ALA A 392 3.78 11.88 8.31
N TYR A 393 4.34 10.98 7.52
CA TYR A 393 5.25 11.26 6.43
C TYR A 393 4.94 10.32 5.27
N ASN A 394 4.91 10.84 4.05
CA ASN A 394 4.88 10.00 2.86
C ASN A 394 5.61 10.67 1.68
N GLY A 395 6.23 9.85 0.84
CA GLY A 395 6.94 10.22 -0.40
C GLY A 395 6.83 9.12 -1.46
N TRP A 396 5.74 8.35 -1.41
CA TRP A 396 5.52 7.20 -2.28
C TRP A 396 4.92 7.59 -3.64
N ASN A 397 5.59 7.15 -4.73
CA ASN A 397 5.09 7.13 -6.09
C ASN A 397 4.69 8.53 -6.61
N THR A 398 3.44 8.76 -7.00
CA THR A 398 2.97 10.06 -7.51
C THR A 398 2.50 10.98 -6.39
N ALA A 399 2.32 12.26 -6.70
CA ALA A 399 1.94 13.25 -5.69
C ALA A 399 0.60 12.91 -5.01
N SER A 400 -0.40 12.49 -5.75
CA SER A 400 -1.71 12.12 -5.20
C SER A 400 -1.63 10.93 -4.25
N ASN A 401 -0.84 9.89 -4.59
CA ASN A 401 -0.62 8.75 -3.72
C ASN A 401 0.03 9.18 -2.40
N THR A 402 1.07 10.01 -2.47
CA THR A 402 1.73 10.62 -1.31
C THR A 402 0.75 11.44 -0.45
N ILE A 403 -0.04 12.32 -1.07
CA ILE A 403 -1.03 13.18 -0.39
C ILE A 403 -2.04 12.35 0.38
N GLY A 404 -2.65 11.37 -0.28
CA GLY A 404 -3.70 10.56 0.32
C GLY A 404 -3.18 9.71 1.49
N TYR A 405 -2.01 9.09 1.35
CA TYR A 405 -1.37 8.36 2.44
C TYR A 405 -1.05 9.27 3.62
N ALA A 406 -0.43 10.42 3.37
CA ALA A 406 -0.04 11.37 4.41
C ALA A 406 -1.25 11.93 5.17
N ILE A 407 -2.36 12.23 4.48
CA ILE A 407 -3.62 12.67 5.10
C ILE A 407 -4.22 11.55 5.96
N ALA A 408 -4.36 10.35 5.39
CA ALA A 408 -4.98 9.22 6.08
C ALA A 408 -4.20 8.78 7.31
N GLN A 409 -2.88 8.66 7.20
CA GLN A 409 -2.01 8.33 8.32
C GLN A 409 -2.06 9.39 9.43
N ALA A 410 -2.11 10.68 9.09
CA ALA A 410 -2.20 11.75 10.08
C ALA A 410 -3.54 11.75 10.83
N ILE A 411 -4.65 11.35 10.18
CA ILE A 411 -5.96 11.19 10.83
C ILE A 411 -5.94 10.01 11.81
N LEU A 412 -5.29 8.90 11.44
CA LEU A 412 -5.25 7.68 12.24
C LEU A 412 -4.18 7.69 13.35
N ALA A 413 -3.14 8.53 13.21
CA ALA A 413 -2.01 8.58 14.13
C ALA A 413 -2.38 8.85 15.61
N PRO A 414 -3.39 9.68 15.95
CA PRO A 414 -3.76 9.91 17.35
C PRO A 414 -4.23 8.67 18.11
N ASP A 415 -4.72 7.65 17.41
CA ASP A 415 -5.21 6.40 18.02
C ASP A 415 -4.11 5.32 18.14
N MET A 416 -2.91 5.60 17.62
CA MET A 416 -1.77 4.70 17.70
C MET A 416 -1.04 4.83 19.03
N SER A 417 -0.48 3.72 19.51
CA SER A 417 0.54 3.80 20.55
C SER A 417 1.80 4.53 20.03
N GLU A 418 2.64 5.05 20.93
CA GLU A 418 3.91 5.68 20.54
C GLU A 418 4.80 4.74 19.72
N THR A 419 4.81 3.44 20.07
CA THR A 419 5.56 2.43 19.33
C THR A 419 4.97 2.20 17.94
N ASP A 420 3.65 2.02 17.83
CA ASP A 420 2.97 1.77 16.56
C ASP A 420 3.11 2.97 15.61
N HIS A 421 2.99 4.19 16.13
CA HIS A 421 3.20 5.42 15.36
C HIS A 421 4.65 5.54 14.86
N ARG A 422 5.62 5.22 15.73
CA ARG A 422 7.03 5.19 15.36
C ARG A 422 7.33 4.15 14.28
N ASP A 423 6.74 2.95 14.38
CA ASP A 423 6.91 1.88 13.41
C ASP A 423 6.27 2.25 12.07
N MET A 424 5.07 2.84 12.06
CA MET A 424 4.43 3.36 10.84
C MET A 424 5.34 4.36 10.12
N LEU A 425 5.87 5.36 10.82
CA LEU A 425 6.80 6.34 10.24
C LEU A 425 8.08 5.68 9.72
N THR A 426 8.62 4.71 10.47
CA THR A 426 9.84 4.01 10.08
C THR A 426 9.64 3.19 8.81
N GLU A 427 8.53 2.49 8.65
CA GLU A 427 8.16 1.76 7.42
C GLU A 427 8.20 2.70 6.21
N GLN A 428 7.62 3.91 6.34
CA GLN A 428 7.64 4.91 5.27
C GLN A 428 9.06 5.46 4.99
N TYR A 429 9.87 5.67 6.02
CA TYR A 429 11.27 6.11 5.82
C TYR A 429 12.13 5.03 5.17
N ILE A 430 11.91 3.76 5.51
CA ILE A 430 12.64 2.65 4.88
C ILE A 430 12.24 2.52 3.41
N ASP A 431 10.96 2.55 3.09
CA ASP A 431 10.50 2.46 1.69
C ASP A 431 10.91 3.72 0.91
N ASN A 432 10.43 4.89 1.32
CA ASN A 432 10.48 6.09 0.48
C ASN A 432 11.87 6.75 0.48
N TRP A 433 12.57 6.75 1.62
CA TRP A 433 13.88 7.40 1.74
C TRP A 433 15.03 6.43 1.55
N ALA A 434 15.08 5.31 2.30
CA ALA A 434 16.19 4.38 2.17
C ALA A 434 16.16 3.70 0.80
N TYR A 435 15.06 3.06 0.45
CA TYR A 435 14.99 2.29 -0.79
C TYR A 435 14.77 3.17 -2.02
N GLN A 436 13.60 3.82 -2.14
CA GLN A 436 13.22 4.50 -3.37
C GLN A 436 14.20 5.61 -3.78
N ALA A 437 14.57 6.47 -2.84
CA ALA A 437 15.43 7.61 -3.14
C ALA A 437 16.92 7.25 -3.20
N ASN A 438 17.39 6.16 -2.57
CA ASN A 438 18.83 5.90 -2.42
C ASN A 438 19.26 4.51 -2.90
N VAL A 439 18.73 3.42 -2.34
CA VAL A 439 19.21 2.06 -2.63
C VAL A 439 18.78 1.59 -4.03
N ARG A 440 17.56 1.87 -4.45
CA ARG A 440 16.97 1.39 -5.70
C ARG A 440 17.86 1.63 -6.92
N LYS A 441 18.51 2.78 -7.03
CA LYS A 441 19.39 3.09 -8.15
C LYS A 441 20.63 2.18 -8.22
N ASN A 442 21.14 1.74 -7.06
CA ASN A 442 22.30 0.84 -7.01
C ASN A 442 21.88 -0.54 -7.51
N ILE A 443 20.74 -1.03 -7.05
CA ILE A 443 20.18 -2.32 -7.51
C ILE A 443 19.82 -2.26 -9.00
N ASN A 444 19.25 -1.17 -9.50
CA ASN A 444 19.04 -0.96 -10.94
C ASN A 444 20.34 -1.14 -11.73
N ARG A 445 21.42 -0.49 -11.28
CA ARG A 445 22.73 -0.63 -11.91
C ARG A 445 23.25 -2.06 -11.90
N LEU A 446 23.03 -2.82 -10.84
CA LEU A 446 23.39 -4.25 -10.80
C LEU A 446 22.61 -5.06 -11.84
N THR A 447 21.30 -4.83 -11.98
CA THR A 447 20.49 -5.52 -12.99
C THR A 447 20.93 -5.22 -14.42
N GLU A 448 21.40 -4.00 -14.70
CA GLU A 448 21.97 -3.61 -15.99
C GLU A 448 23.31 -4.31 -16.24
N LEU A 449 24.21 -4.33 -15.26
CA LEU A 449 25.54 -4.97 -15.35
C LEU A 449 25.40 -6.49 -15.57
N GLU A 450 24.50 -7.13 -14.85
CA GLU A 450 24.26 -8.58 -14.93
C GLU A 450 23.27 -8.96 -16.05
N ARG A 451 22.73 -7.97 -16.76
CA ARG A 451 21.76 -8.17 -17.88
C ARG A 451 20.54 -9.00 -17.48
N THR A 452 20.01 -8.77 -16.29
CA THR A 452 18.85 -9.51 -15.76
C THR A 452 17.50 -8.98 -16.24
N ASN A 453 17.49 -8.00 -17.14
CA ASN A 453 16.27 -7.34 -17.63
C ASN A 453 15.42 -6.75 -16.49
N TYR A 454 16.08 -6.10 -15.52
CA TYR A 454 15.48 -5.50 -14.32
C TYR A 454 14.73 -6.48 -13.41
N ILE A 455 15.01 -7.79 -13.53
CA ILE A 455 14.52 -8.80 -12.61
C ILE A 455 15.58 -9.01 -11.51
N PRO A 456 15.26 -8.76 -10.23
CA PRO A 456 16.22 -8.96 -9.14
C PRO A 456 16.54 -10.44 -8.95
N THR A 457 17.84 -10.74 -8.82
CA THR A 457 18.32 -12.07 -8.44
C THR A 457 18.30 -12.22 -6.91
N PRO A 458 18.40 -13.44 -6.35
CA PRO A 458 18.55 -13.65 -4.90
C PRO A 458 19.70 -12.83 -4.30
N ALA A 459 20.86 -12.78 -4.96
CA ALA A 459 22.01 -11.99 -4.51
C ALA A 459 21.70 -10.48 -4.47
N MET A 460 20.97 -9.97 -5.47
CA MET A 460 20.55 -8.56 -5.47
C MET A 460 19.54 -8.27 -4.37
N LYS A 461 18.70 -9.23 -3.99
CA LYS A 461 17.82 -9.10 -2.84
C LYS A 461 18.60 -9.00 -1.53
N GLU A 462 19.59 -9.85 -1.33
CA GLU A 462 20.48 -9.80 -0.17
C GLU A 462 21.23 -8.46 -0.11
N GLU A 463 21.76 -7.98 -1.22
CA GLU A 463 22.41 -6.67 -1.33
C GLU A 463 21.45 -5.52 -0.99
N MET A 464 20.22 -5.55 -1.52
CA MET A 464 19.19 -4.55 -1.21
C MET A 464 18.91 -4.52 0.29
N ILE A 465 18.73 -5.66 0.93
CA ILE A 465 18.49 -5.74 2.38
C ILE A 465 19.66 -5.16 3.15
N ALA A 466 20.90 -5.55 2.80
CA ALA A 466 22.10 -5.05 3.46
C ALA A 466 22.27 -3.52 3.31
N GLU A 467 22.06 -2.97 2.11
CA GLU A 467 22.12 -1.52 1.87
C GLU A 467 21.03 -0.76 2.63
N VAL A 468 19.78 -1.26 2.67
CA VAL A 468 18.67 -0.66 3.42
C VAL A 468 18.96 -0.68 4.92
N GLN A 469 19.44 -1.79 5.46
CA GLN A 469 19.84 -1.94 6.87
C GLN A 469 20.98 -0.99 7.25
N ASP A 470 22.03 -0.90 6.41
CA ASP A 470 23.14 0.04 6.62
C ASP A 470 22.67 1.49 6.56
N PHE A 471 21.78 1.82 5.62
CA PHE A 471 21.15 3.15 5.54
C PHE A 471 20.36 3.48 6.82
N ALA A 472 19.51 2.57 7.28
CA ALA A 472 18.72 2.73 8.50
C ALA A 472 19.62 2.96 9.73
N LYS A 473 20.69 2.17 9.86
CA LYS A 473 21.69 2.35 10.93
C LYS A 473 22.37 3.73 10.86
N ARG A 474 22.93 4.09 9.72
CA ARG A 474 23.72 5.34 9.57
C ARG A 474 22.84 6.59 9.59
N LYS A 475 21.69 6.55 8.93
CA LYS A 475 20.83 7.73 8.75
C LYS A 475 19.80 7.90 9.83
N MET A 476 19.30 6.81 10.40
CA MET A 476 18.19 6.85 11.35
C MET A 476 18.58 6.37 12.76
N GLY A 477 19.77 5.75 12.92
CA GLY A 477 20.23 5.20 14.21
C GLY A 477 19.48 3.96 14.65
N LEU A 478 18.85 3.23 13.70
CA LEU A 478 18.09 2.03 13.99
C LEU A 478 18.98 0.79 14.06
N ASP A 479 18.54 -0.22 14.82
CA ASP A 479 19.16 -1.54 14.80
C ASP A 479 18.84 -2.24 13.46
N PRO A 480 19.86 -2.59 12.65
CA PRO A 480 19.64 -3.29 11.38
C PRO A 480 18.82 -4.58 11.51
N ALA A 481 18.95 -5.30 12.63
CA ALA A 481 18.25 -6.56 12.87
C ALA A 481 16.70 -6.39 12.95
N THR A 482 16.22 -5.17 13.19
CA THR A 482 14.78 -4.87 13.22
C THR A 482 14.20 -4.56 11.85
N ILE A 483 15.02 -4.46 10.81
CA ILE A 483 14.63 -4.07 9.46
C ILE A 483 14.76 -5.26 8.52
N SER A 484 13.67 -5.58 7.83
CA SER A 484 13.68 -6.52 6.71
C SER A 484 12.94 -5.94 5.50
N ALA A 485 13.25 -6.47 4.32
CA ALA A 485 12.60 -6.04 3.08
C ALA A 485 12.57 -7.19 2.06
N ASP A 486 11.60 -7.14 1.15
CA ASP A 486 11.46 -8.09 0.05
C ASP A 486 11.00 -7.38 -1.24
N PHE A 487 11.13 -8.06 -2.38
CA PHE A 487 10.56 -7.66 -3.66
C PHE A 487 9.27 -8.45 -3.95
N PRO A 488 8.11 -7.99 -3.51
CA PRO A 488 6.86 -8.77 -3.54
C PRO A 488 6.42 -9.11 -4.97
N TRP A 489 6.71 -8.23 -5.94
CA TRP A 489 6.38 -8.44 -7.35
C TRP A 489 7.56 -8.91 -8.22
N GLY A 490 8.69 -9.27 -7.60
CA GLY A 490 9.89 -9.70 -8.33
C GLY A 490 10.37 -8.65 -9.31
N ARG A 491 10.23 -7.36 -8.97
CA ARG A 491 10.73 -6.20 -9.72
C ARG A 491 11.26 -5.15 -8.74
N LEU A 492 11.97 -4.17 -9.27
CA LEU A 492 12.67 -3.17 -8.44
C LEU A 492 11.81 -1.96 -8.07
N PHE A 493 10.55 -1.89 -8.52
CA PHE A 493 9.75 -0.69 -8.30
C PHE A 493 9.29 -0.57 -6.85
N GLU A 494 8.82 -1.64 -6.24
CA GLU A 494 8.36 -1.67 -4.86
C GLU A 494 9.13 -2.67 -4.00
N ILE A 495 9.28 -2.33 -2.72
CA ILE A 495 9.67 -3.28 -1.67
C ILE A 495 8.53 -3.46 -0.67
N ASN A 496 8.57 -4.54 0.08
CA ASN A 496 7.82 -4.68 1.33
C ASN A 496 8.77 -4.41 2.48
N ALA A 497 8.72 -3.21 3.05
CA ALA A 497 9.53 -2.81 4.19
C ALA A 497 8.85 -3.22 5.50
N MET A 498 9.57 -3.89 6.38
CA MET A 498 9.08 -4.35 7.67
C MET A 498 10.05 -3.92 8.77
N VAL A 499 9.52 -3.34 9.84
CA VAL A 499 10.29 -2.80 10.98
C VAL A 499 10.37 -3.77 12.16
N SER A 500 9.63 -4.87 12.13
CA SER A 500 9.65 -5.90 13.16
C SER A 500 9.90 -7.27 12.54
N PRO A 501 10.62 -8.20 13.23
CA PRO A 501 10.92 -9.51 12.68
C PRO A 501 9.70 -10.40 12.40
N THR A 502 8.51 -9.99 12.82
CA THR A 502 7.29 -10.76 12.58
C THR A 502 6.17 -9.83 12.13
N PRO A 503 5.84 -9.76 10.85
CA PRO A 503 4.58 -9.17 10.44
C PRO A 503 3.46 -9.99 11.09
N LYS A 504 2.65 -9.39 11.94
CA LYS A 504 1.42 -9.98 12.43
C LYS A 504 0.39 -9.94 11.31
N TYR A 505 0.57 -10.78 10.29
CA TYR A 505 -0.51 -11.02 9.36
C TYR A 505 -1.58 -11.80 10.10
N THR A 506 -2.71 -11.19 10.33
CA THR A 506 -3.92 -11.94 10.58
C THR A 506 -4.33 -12.52 9.21
N VAL A 507 -3.72 -13.65 8.82
CA VAL A 507 -4.20 -14.42 7.69
C VAL A 507 -5.60 -14.86 8.08
N TYR A 508 -6.62 -14.24 7.49
CA TYR A 508 -7.98 -14.68 7.72
C TYR A 508 -8.12 -16.10 7.21
N LEU A 509 -8.43 -17.01 8.11
CA LEU A 509 -8.71 -18.40 7.80
C LEU A 509 -10.22 -18.56 7.72
N THR A 510 -10.72 -19.18 6.67
CA THR A 510 -12.13 -19.60 6.61
C THR A 510 -12.49 -20.45 7.84
N ALA A 511 -13.75 -20.51 8.23
CA ALA A 511 -14.19 -21.34 9.35
C ALA A 511 -13.72 -22.79 9.17
N ALA A 512 -13.78 -23.32 7.95
CA ALA A 512 -13.29 -24.67 7.60
C ALA A 512 -11.77 -24.80 7.78
N GLU A 513 -10.97 -23.81 7.41
CA GLU A 513 -9.53 -23.82 7.65
C GLU A 513 -9.14 -23.66 9.10
N LYS A 514 -9.86 -22.80 9.86
CA LYS A 514 -9.70 -22.69 11.32
C LYS A 514 -9.96 -24.03 11.99
N GLN A 515 -11.04 -24.69 11.61
CA GLN A 515 -11.38 -26.02 12.13
C GLN A 515 -10.32 -27.06 11.74
N ARG A 516 -9.90 -27.13 10.47
CA ARG A 516 -8.85 -28.05 10.02
C ARG A 516 -7.54 -27.83 10.77
N ARG A 517 -7.08 -26.57 10.93
CA ARG A 517 -5.86 -26.26 11.68
C ARG A 517 -6.00 -26.58 13.17
N ALA A 518 -7.18 -26.37 13.76
CA ALA A 518 -7.44 -26.76 15.14
C ALA A 518 -7.39 -28.29 15.31
N GLU A 519 -7.96 -29.04 14.38
CA GLU A 519 -7.91 -30.52 14.36
C GLU A 519 -6.47 -31.03 14.15
N GLU A 520 -5.70 -30.44 13.22
CA GLU A 520 -4.28 -30.75 13.01
C GLU A 520 -3.42 -30.42 14.23
N ALA A 521 -3.65 -29.27 14.87
CA ALA A 521 -2.96 -28.88 16.10
C ALA A 521 -3.30 -29.82 17.25
N ALA A 522 -4.57 -30.20 17.42
CA ALA A 522 -5.01 -31.15 18.42
C ALA A 522 -4.39 -32.54 18.19
N LYS A 523 -4.33 -32.99 16.93
CA LYS A 523 -3.68 -34.25 16.56
C LYS A 523 -2.19 -34.23 16.88
N LYS A 524 -1.49 -33.15 16.52
CA LYS A 524 -0.06 -33.00 16.82
C LYS A 524 0.20 -32.96 18.32
N ALA A 525 -0.61 -32.23 19.08
CA ALA A 525 -0.52 -32.19 20.55
C ALA A 525 -0.77 -33.58 21.18
N ALA A 526 -1.73 -34.37 20.65
CA ALA A 526 -1.99 -35.73 21.09
C ALA A 526 -0.82 -36.68 20.77
N GLU A 527 -0.21 -36.56 19.59
CA GLU A 527 0.98 -37.32 19.21
C GLU A 527 2.20 -36.98 20.10
N GLU A 528 2.42 -35.69 20.41
CA GLU A 528 3.49 -35.27 21.32
C GLU A 528 3.26 -35.76 22.74
N ALA A 529 2.01 -35.68 23.23
CA ALA A 529 1.63 -36.21 24.55
C ALA A 529 1.83 -37.74 24.61
N ALA A 530 1.48 -38.46 23.56
CA ALA A 530 1.72 -39.91 23.46
C ALA A 530 3.21 -40.26 23.46
N LYS A 531 4.03 -39.50 22.70
CA LYS A 531 5.50 -39.65 22.68
C LYS A 531 6.10 -39.39 24.07
N LYS A 532 5.66 -38.33 24.75
CA LYS A 532 6.12 -38.00 26.08
C LYS A 532 5.77 -39.10 27.10
N LYS A 533 4.53 -39.61 27.04
CA LYS A 533 4.08 -40.71 27.91
C LYS A 533 4.85 -42.00 27.64
N ALA A 534 5.10 -42.33 26.37
CA ALA A 534 5.93 -43.49 25.99
C ALA A 534 7.39 -43.35 26.51
N ALA A 535 7.97 -42.15 26.44
CA ALA A 535 9.31 -41.86 26.95
C ALA A 535 9.36 -42.00 28.48
N GLU A 536 8.34 -41.50 29.18
CA GLU A 536 8.21 -41.63 30.65
C GLU A 536 8.07 -43.11 31.08
N GLU A 537 7.24 -43.91 30.37
CA GLU A 537 7.11 -45.35 30.61
C GLU A 537 8.42 -46.12 30.33
N ALA A 538 9.14 -45.74 29.24
CA ALA A 538 10.44 -46.33 28.93
C ALA A 538 11.50 -45.98 29.99
N ALA A 539 11.50 -44.73 30.49
CA ALA A 539 12.38 -44.30 31.58
C ALA A 539 12.08 -45.05 32.87
N LYS A 540 10.78 -45.23 33.20
CA LYS A 540 10.36 -46.00 34.36
C LYS A 540 10.75 -47.46 34.27
N LYS A 541 10.58 -48.11 33.11
CA LYS A 541 11.03 -49.49 32.87
C LYS A 541 12.55 -49.63 33.01
N LYS A 542 13.34 -48.63 32.55
CA LYS A 542 14.80 -48.63 32.73
C LYS A 542 15.19 -48.44 34.20
N ALA A 543 14.48 -47.61 34.96
CA ALA A 543 14.71 -47.41 36.39
C ALA A 543 14.40 -48.71 37.18
N ASP A 544 13.26 -49.35 36.88
CA ASP A 544 12.85 -50.61 37.54
C ASP A 544 13.80 -51.79 37.17
N ALA A 545 14.34 -51.80 35.93
CA ALA A 545 15.35 -52.79 35.53
C ALA A 545 16.69 -52.55 36.28
N LYS A 546 17.08 -51.27 36.47
CA LYS A 546 18.31 -50.91 37.19
C LYS A 546 18.19 -51.19 38.70
N ALA A 547 16.99 -51.09 39.28
CA ALA A 547 16.73 -51.44 40.66
C ALA A 547 16.75 -52.97 40.88
N LYS A 548 16.34 -53.79 39.87
CA LYS A 548 16.40 -55.25 39.96
C LYS A 548 17.82 -55.81 39.78
N THR A 549 18.74 -55.08 39.13
CA THR A 549 20.17 -55.47 38.96
C THR A 549 21.04 -54.98 40.12
N ALA A 550 20.58 -54.07 40.98
CA ALA A 550 21.31 -53.59 42.16
C ALA A 550 21.10 -54.48 43.41
N GLY A 551 20.31 -55.57 43.31
CA GLY A 551 19.97 -56.44 44.45
C GLY A 551 20.79 -57.76 44.52
N SER A 552 21.84 -57.97 43.74
CA SER A 552 22.70 -59.16 43.90
C SER A 552 24.13 -58.83 43.46
N SER A 553 24.96 -58.53 44.43
CA SER A 553 26.34 -59.01 44.65
C SER A 553 27.12 -57.99 45.48
N ASP A 554 27.29 -58.36 46.77
CA ASP A 554 28.44 -57.99 47.54
C ASP A 554 29.69 -58.62 46.93
N THR A 555 30.71 -57.85 46.62
CA THR A 555 32.11 -58.09 47.00
C THR A 555 33.04 -56.97 46.47
N ALA A 556 33.85 -56.51 47.38
CA ALA A 556 34.85 -55.45 47.25
C ALA A 556 35.94 -55.70 46.22
N ILE A 557 36.50 -54.64 45.69
CA ILE A 557 37.95 -54.25 45.78
C ILE A 557 38.13 -52.91 45.00
N ALA A 558 38.74 -51.94 45.67
CA ALA A 558 39.24 -50.67 45.12
C ALA A 558 40.70 -50.82 44.65
N PRO A 559 41.44 -49.76 44.27
CA PRO A 559 41.21 -48.75 43.21
C PRO A 559 42.43 -48.66 42.25
N GLU A 560 42.23 -48.07 41.10
CA GLU A 560 43.37 -47.42 40.37
C GLU A 560 42.88 -46.35 39.43
N GLN A 561 43.43 -45.15 39.61
CA GLN A 561 43.50 -44.07 38.63
C GLN A 561 44.90 -44.16 37.97
N PRO A 562 45.28 -43.40 36.86
CA PRO A 562 44.63 -42.24 36.23
C PRO A 562 44.76 -42.15 34.70
N SER A 563 43.93 -41.23 34.14
CA SER A 563 44.27 -40.19 33.09
C SER A 563 44.79 -40.59 31.71
N PRO A 564 44.78 -39.62 30.77
CA PRO A 564 43.68 -39.05 29.99
C PRO A 564 43.94 -39.21 28.49
N GLU A 565 43.04 -38.89 27.63
CA GLU A 565 43.27 -38.19 26.35
C GLU A 565 42.02 -38.11 25.46
N THR A 566 41.74 -36.89 25.14
CA THR A 566 41.47 -36.19 23.87
C THR A 566 40.24 -36.55 23.02
N SER A 567 39.42 -35.56 22.98
CA SER A 567 38.82 -34.85 21.81
C SER A 567 38.05 -35.63 20.75
N SER A 568 36.85 -35.32 20.58
CA SER A 568 36.35 -34.57 19.42
C SER A 568 34.85 -34.27 19.58
N SER A 569 34.58 -33.01 19.35
CA SER A 569 33.29 -32.40 19.19
C SER A 569 32.56 -32.90 17.97
N GLU A 570 31.29 -33.22 18.09
CA GLU A 570 30.34 -32.96 17.04
C GLU A 570 29.03 -32.48 17.69
N ASN A 571 28.77 -31.21 17.43
CA ASN A 571 27.48 -30.57 17.67
C ASN A 571 26.53 -30.99 16.55
N ASP A 572 25.47 -31.66 16.86
CA ASP A 572 24.29 -31.68 16.04
C ASP A 572 23.26 -30.76 16.70
N SER A 573 23.14 -29.57 16.12
CA SER A 573 22.05 -28.65 16.36
C SER A 573 20.93 -29.03 15.41
N ASP A 574 19.87 -29.62 15.95
CA ASP A 574 18.63 -29.83 15.23
C ASP A 574 17.97 -28.46 14.95
N ASP A 575 18.09 -28.10 13.68
CA ASP A 575 17.47 -26.93 13.08
C ASP A 575 15.98 -27.24 12.84
N VAL A 576 15.13 -26.57 13.60
CA VAL A 576 13.67 -26.63 13.37
C VAL A 576 13.34 -25.66 12.24
N SER A 577 13.46 -26.13 11.03
CA SER A 577 13.00 -25.41 9.85
C SER A 577 11.48 -25.32 9.84
N THR A 578 10.98 -24.11 10.03
CA THR A 578 9.57 -23.77 9.82
C THR A 578 9.30 -23.75 8.32
N ILE A 579 8.64 -24.79 7.83
CA ILE A 579 8.20 -24.87 6.44
C ILE A 579 6.98 -23.95 6.27
N ILE A 580 7.19 -22.85 5.58
CA ILE A 580 6.11 -22.02 5.04
C ILE A 580 5.71 -22.65 3.70
N ILE A 581 4.56 -23.31 3.67
CA ILE A 581 4.00 -23.84 2.42
C ILE A 581 3.17 -22.75 1.76
N TYR A 582 3.68 -22.23 0.65
CA TYR A 582 2.86 -21.47 -0.29
C TYR A 582 2.03 -22.46 -1.13
N LYS A 583 0.74 -22.33 -1.10
CA LYS A 583 -0.18 -22.76 -2.15
C LYS A 583 -1.11 -21.64 -2.54
#